data_c5e1cfcfc916e4d4f078355d7169a4e2
#
_entry.id   c5e1cfcfc916e4d4f078355d7169a4e2
#
_cell.length_a   1.000
_cell.length_b   1.000
_cell.length_c   1.000
_cell.angle_alpha   90.00
_cell.angle_beta   90.00
_cell.angle_gamma   90.00
#
_symmetry.space_group_name_H-M   'P 1'
#
loop_
_entity.id
_entity.type
_entity.pdbx_description
1 polymer ?
#
loop_
_entity_poly.entity_id
_entity_poly.type
_entity_poly.pdbx_seq_one_letter_code
_entity_poly.pdbx_strand_id
1 'polypeptide(L)'
;MQTSWPEPVERVAAFLRKAGAEARLEELESGAATAEDAARAAGCTPDCIVKSLVVMCDGRPVLTLLPGDRRVDTRKIATAAGARKARLADAAEVESATGFVPGGVAPFPLPRIDQVFIDQTLLAHALVWIGAGSPTHLAALRPAELVRLSGARPLDAVQEPEYHSVPRGDT
;
A
#
# COMPACT_ATOMS: atom_id res chain seq x y z
N MET A 1 -4.04 28.75 -11.92
CA MET A 1 -3.07 27.81 -12.52
C MET A 1 -3.43 26.39 -12.10
N GLN A 2 -3.72 25.54 -13.04
CA GLN A 2 -3.85 24.10 -12.75
C GLN A 2 -2.47 23.59 -12.43
N THR A 3 -2.30 23.05 -11.22
CA THR A 3 -1.05 22.38 -10.83
C THR A 3 -0.94 21.11 -11.68
N SER A 4 0.03 21.09 -12.58
CA SER A 4 0.28 19.92 -13.41
C SER A 4 1.05 18.88 -12.58
N TRP A 5 0.46 17.73 -12.34
CA TRP A 5 1.13 16.63 -11.68
C TRP A 5 2.10 15.92 -12.63
N PRO A 6 3.20 15.33 -12.15
CA PRO A 6 3.99 14.40 -12.95
C PRO A 6 3.13 13.29 -13.54
N GLU A 7 3.53 12.71 -14.67
CA GLU A 7 2.70 11.73 -15.40
C GLU A 7 2.20 10.56 -14.54
N PRO A 8 3.02 9.89 -13.72
CA PRO A 8 2.52 8.80 -12.87
C PRO A 8 1.50 9.27 -11.84
N VAL A 9 1.67 10.47 -11.30
CA VAL A 9 0.74 11.07 -10.33
C VAL A 9 -0.56 11.49 -11.04
N GLU A 10 -0.47 12.02 -12.24
CA GLU A 10 -1.66 12.39 -13.01
C GLU A 10 -2.53 11.17 -13.35
N ARG A 11 -1.94 10.00 -13.59
CA ARG A 11 -2.72 8.77 -13.77
C ARG A 11 -3.57 8.44 -12.55
N VAL A 12 -3.02 8.60 -11.37
CA VAL A 12 -3.74 8.40 -10.10
C VAL A 12 -4.82 9.47 -9.93
N ALA A 13 -4.47 10.73 -10.14
CA ALA A 13 -5.39 11.85 -10.02
C ALA A 13 -6.57 11.72 -10.99
N ALA A 14 -6.30 11.34 -12.24
CA ALA A 14 -7.33 11.12 -13.25
C ALA A 14 -8.27 9.96 -12.87
N PHE A 15 -7.71 8.87 -12.34
CA PHE A 15 -8.50 7.75 -11.85
C PHE A 15 -9.44 8.17 -10.72
N LEU A 16 -8.92 8.92 -9.76
CA LEU A 16 -9.71 9.40 -8.61
C LEU A 16 -10.85 10.33 -9.07
N ARG A 17 -10.57 11.26 -9.99
CA ARG A 17 -11.60 12.16 -10.54
C ARG A 17 -12.68 11.38 -11.27
N LYS A 18 -12.31 10.46 -12.14
CA LYS A 18 -13.23 9.65 -12.93
C LYS A 18 -14.12 8.75 -12.06
N ALA A 19 -13.57 8.27 -10.96
CA ALA A 19 -14.29 7.43 -9.99
C ALA A 19 -15.18 8.23 -9.04
N GLY A 20 -15.13 9.55 -9.08
CA GLY A 20 -15.86 10.41 -8.14
C GLY A 20 -15.41 10.22 -6.70
N ALA A 21 -14.10 9.95 -6.51
CA ALA A 21 -13.55 9.59 -5.22
C ALA A 21 -13.40 10.81 -4.30
N GLU A 22 -13.74 10.63 -3.04
CA GLU A 22 -13.39 11.57 -1.97
C GLU A 22 -11.94 11.26 -1.51
N ALA A 23 -10.98 11.90 -2.16
CA ALA A 23 -9.57 11.74 -1.84
C ALA A 23 -8.83 13.06 -2.00
N ARG A 24 -7.85 13.29 -1.14
CA ARG A 24 -7.02 14.49 -1.17
C ARG A 24 -5.59 14.13 -1.54
N LEU A 25 -5.16 14.58 -2.73
CA LEU A 25 -3.80 14.38 -3.21
C LEU A 25 -2.90 15.50 -2.68
N GLU A 26 -1.76 15.11 -2.12
CA GLU A 26 -0.79 16.06 -1.57
C GLU A 26 0.63 15.72 -2.04
N GLU A 27 1.40 16.77 -2.31
CA GLU A 27 2.83 16.68 -2.53
C GLU A 27 3.57 16.97 -1.22
N LEU A 28 4.49 16.08 -0.85
CA LEU A 28 5.32 16.27 0.33
C LEU A 28 6.54 17.13 -0.01
N GLU A 29 6.86 18.09 0.83
CA GLU A 29 8.01 19.01 0.65
C GLU A 29 9.34 18.26 0.69
N SER A 30 9.44 17.21 1.51
CA SER A 30 10.60 16.33 1.57
C SER A 30 10.16 14.89 1.25
N GLY A 31 10.97 14.18 0.46
CA GLY A 31 10.67 12.80 0.11
C GLY A 31 10.45 11.94 1.35
N ALA A 32 9.45 11.06 1.29
CA ALA A 32 9.16 10.10 2.34
C ALA A 32 9.84 8.78 1.99
N ALA A 33 11.09 8.59 2.45
CA ALA A 33 11.84 7.37 2.21
C ALA A 33 11.31 6.18 3.02
N THR A 34 10.66 6.46 4.15
CA THR A 34 10.10 5.46 5.07
C THR A 34 8.66 5.80 5.42
N ALA A 35 7.92 4.80 5.97
CA ALA A 35 6.58 5.03 6.49
C ALA A 35 6.57 6.04 7.64
N GLU A 36 7.59 6.05 8.47
CA GLU A 36 7.75 7.04 9.54
C GLU A 36 7.91 8.46 8.99
N ASP A 37 8.70 8.64 7.94
CA ASP A 37 8.86 9.94 7.27
C ASP A 37 7.55 10.41 6.65
N ALA A 38 6.84 9.52 5.97
CA ALA A 38 5.54 9.80 5.38
C ALA A 38 4.51 10.17 6.44
N ALA A 39 4.45 9.44 7.54
CA ALA A 39 3.54 9.69 8.65
C ALA A 39 3.81 11.05 9.29
N ARG A 40 5.07 11.38 9.51
CA ARG A 40 5.48 12.67 10.05
C ARG A 40 5.04 13.83 9.15
N ALA A 41 5.25 13.70 7.85
CA ALA A 41 4.86 14.69 6.86
C ALA A 41 3.34 14.83 6.73
N ALA A 42 2.61 13.72 6.86
CA ALA A 42 1.15 13.69 6.80
C ALA A 42 0.47 14.08 8.13
N GLY A 43 1.22 14.15 9.22
CA GLY A 43 0.67 14.46 10.56
C GLY A 43 -0.09 13.29 11.18
N CYS A 44 0.31 12.06 10.89
CA CYS A 44 -0.32 10.85 11.42
C CYS A 44 0.74 9.84 11.94
N THR A 45 0.28 8.67 12.34
CA THR A 45 1.15 7.57 12.79
C THR A 45 1.46 6.62 11.63
N PRO A 46 2.58 5.84 11.69
CA PRO A 46 2.96 4.96 10.57
C PRO A 46 1.91 3.91 10.18
N ASP A 47 1.06 3.50 11.11
CA ASP A 47 -0.02 2.54 10.86
C ASP A 47 -1.15 3.09 9.96
N CYS A 48 -1.23 4.42 9.79
CA CYS A 48 -2.13 5.08 8.84
C CYS A 48 -1.55 5.19 7.42
N ILE A 49 -0.27 4.92 7.26
CA ILE A 49 0.38 4.91 5.95
C ILE A 49 0.19 3.53 5.33
N VAL A 50 -0.31 3.48 4.12
CA VAL A 50 -0.51 2.22 3.40
C VAL A 50 0.71 1.92 2.54
N LYS A 51 1.35 0.79 2.79
CA LYS A 51 2.34 0.21 1.87
C LYS A 51 1.61 -0.57 0.79
N SER A 52 1.94 -0.29 -0.47
CA SER A 52 1.45 -1.05 -1.62
C SER A 52 2.58 -1.98 -2.09
N LEU A 53 2.48 -3.26 -1.76
CA LEU A 53 3.49 -4.26 -2.06
C LEU A 53 3.00 -5.22 -3.13
N VAL A 54 3.84 -5.47 -4.13
CA VAL A 54 3.59 -6.53 -5.12
C VAL A 54 4.19 -7.83 -4.60
N VAL A 55 3.36 -8.84 -4.50
CA VAL A 55 3.74 -10.21 -4.12
C VAL A 55 3.55 -11.10 -5.32
N MET A 56 4.60 -11.84 -5.69
CA MET A 56 4.54 -12.79 -6.79
C MET A 56 4.01 -14.13 -6.26
N CYS A 57 2.82 -14.49 -6.68
CA CYS A 57 2.14 -15.72 -6.29
C CYS A 57 2.13 -16.68 -7.48
N ASP A 58 2.95 -17.74 -7.44
CA ASP A 58 3.15 -18.68 -8.56
C ASP A 58 3.42 -17.95 -9.89
N GLY A 59 4.25 -16.90 -9.84
CA GLY A 59 4.60 -16.09 -11.01
C GLY A 59 3.56 -15.03 -11.42
N ARG A 60 2.48 -14.86 -10.66
CA ARG A 60 1.46 -13.83 -10.90
C ARG A 60 1.58 -12.69 -9.89
N PRO A 61 1.55 -11.43 -10.33
CA PRO A 61 1.59 -10.30 -9.41
C PRO A 61 0.25 -10.12 -8.70
N VAL A 62 0.33 -9.97 -7.38
CA VAL A 62 -0.79 -9.66 -6.49
C VAL A 62 -0.43 -8.42 -5.71
N LEU A 63 -1.36 -7.49 -5.57
CA LEU A 63 -1.14 -6.31 -4.74
C LEU A 63 -1.60 -6.58 -3.31
N THR A 64 -0.77 -6.21 -2.35
CA THR A 64 -1.11 -6.30 -0.93
C THR A 64 -0.92 -4.93 -0.28
N LEU A 65 -1.99 -4.45 0.36
CA LEU A 65 -2.02 -3.16 1.05
C LEU A 65 -1.86 -3.39 2.55
N LEU A 66 -0.81 -2.84 3.14
CA LEU A 66 -0.42 -3.07 4.53
C LEU A 66 -0.24 -1.77 5.30
N PRO A 67 -0.39 -1.80 6.64
CA PRO A 67 0.08 -0.70 7.48
C PRO A 67 1.59 -0.51 7.33
N GLY A 68 2.04 0.74 7.35
CA GLY A 68 3.42 1.11 7.11
C GLY A 68 4.42 0.58 8.14
N ASP A 69 3.96 0.23 9.34
CA ASP A 69 4.76 -0.31 10.45
C ASP A 69 4.75 -1.84 10.55
N ARG A 70 4.13 -2.52 9.60
CA ARG A 70 4.01 -3.99 9.61
C ARG A 70 4.67 -4.62 8.37
N ARG A 71 4.99 -5.89 8.48
CA ARG A 71 5.59 -6.70 7.41
C ARG A 71 4.58 -7.69 6.85
N VAL A 72 4.62 -7.88 5.53
CA VAL A 72 3.75 -8.86 4.86
C VAL A 72 4.14 -10.28 5.27
N ASP A 73 3.12 -11.10 5.53
CA ASP A 73 3.27 -12.54 5.62
C ASP A 73 2.94 -13.18 4.27
N THR A 74 3.97 -13.53 3.52
CA THR A 74 3.79 -14.08 2.17
C THR A 74 3.08 -15.42 2.15
N ARG A 75 3.12 -16.19 3.22
CA ARG A 75 2.38 -17.46 3.34
C ARG A 75 0.88 -17.22 3.43
N LYS A 76 0.46 -16.20 4.19
CA LYS A 76 -0.95 -15.79 4.27
C LYS A 76 -1.46 -15.33 2.92
N ILE A 77 -0.64 -14.59 2.17
CA ILE A 77 -0.99 -14.12 0.82
C ILE A 77 -1.07 -15.29 -0.16
N ALA A 78 -0.11 -16.22 -0.12
CA ALA A 78 -0.16 -17.42 -0.97
C ALA A 78 -1.46 -18.20 -0.76
N THR A 79 -1.84 -18.43 0.49
CA THR A 79 -3.08 -19.13 0.83
C THR A 79 -4.30 -18.39 0.29
N ALA A 80 -4.38 -17.08 0.50
CA ALA A 80 -5.49 -16.26 0.04
C ALA A 80 -5.59 -16.21 -1.50
N ALA A 81 -4.45 -16.22 -2.19
CA ALA A 81 -4.38 -16.21 -3.65
C ALA A 81 -4.56 -17.59 -4.29
N GLY A 82 -4.62 -18.65 -3.50
CA GLY A 82 -4.67 -20.03 -4.02
C GLY A 82 -3.36 -20.48 -4.65
N ALA A 83 -2.25 -19.90 -4.23
CA ALA A 83 -0.91 -20.19 -4.75
C ALA A 83 -0.14 -21.14 -3.83
N ARG A 84 0.83 -21.84 -4.41
CA ARG A 84 1.75 -22.70 -3.65
C ARG A 84 2.90 -21.92 -3.04
N LYS A 85 3.40 -20.90 -3.76
CA LYS A 85 4.55 -20.10 -3.35
C LYS A 85 4.27 -18.62 -3.55
N ALA A 86 4.73 -17.82 -2.63
CA ALA A 86 4.66 -16.36 -2.72
C ALA A 86 5.98 -15.76 -2.23
N ARG A 87 6.41 -14.71 -2.91
CA ARG A 87 7.58 -13.91 -2.55
C ARG A 87 7.35 -12.45 -2.92
N LEU A 88 8.06 -11.56 -2.27
CA LEU A 88 8.06 -10.17 -2.69
C LEU A 88 8.62 -10.03 -4.12
N ALA A 89 8.01 -9.19 -4.92
CA ALA A 89 8.49 -8.83 -6.24
C ALA A 89 9.79 -8.03 -6.14
N ASP A 90 10.68 -8.20 -7.12
CA ASP A 90 11.82 -7.31 -7.28
C ASP A 90 11.41 -5.99 -7.97
N ALA A 91 12.35 -5.04 -8.07
CA ALA A 91 12.07 -3.72 -8.62
C ALA A 91 11.55 -3.77 -10.07
N ALA A 92 12.11 -4.64 -10.90
CA ALA A 92 11.69 -4.79 -12.30
C ALA A 92 10.28 -5.40 -12.39
N GLU A 93 9.97 -6.37 -11.54
CA GLU A 93 8.64 -6.98 -11.47
C GLU A 93 7.58 -5.97 -10.98
N VAL A 94 7.92 -5.14 -9.98
CA VAL A 94 7.03 -4.06 -9.50
C VAL A 94 6.69 -3.10 -10.64
N GLU A 95 7.69 -2.62 -11.36
CA GLU A 95 7.48 -1.68 -12.45
C GLU A 95 6.69 -2.29 -13.61
N SER A 96 7.01 -3.53 -13.97
CA SER A 96 6.30 -4.27 -15.01
C SER A 96 4.82 -4.52 -14.65
N ALA A 97 4.54 -4.87 -13.40
CA ALA A 97 3.19 -5.18 -12.94
C ALA A 97 2.33 -3.95 -12.71
N THR A 98 2.91 -2.84 -12.25
CA THR A 98 2.15 -1.68 -11.78
C THR A 98 2.27 -0.46 -12.69
N GLY A 99 3.35 -0.35 -13.45
CA GLY A 99 3.68 0.87 -14.19
C GLY A 99 4.19 2.01 -13.30
N PHE A 100 4.42 1.75 -12.02
CA PHE A 100 5.01 2.69 -11.07
C PHE A 100 6.39 2.20 -10.64
N VAL A 101 7.26 3.14 -10.29
CA VAL A 101 8.56 2.80 -9.71
C VAL A 101 8.40 2.33 -8.25
N PRO A 102 9.29 1.47 -7.75
CA PRO A 102 9.30 1.13 -6.33
C PRO A 102 9.36 2.38 -5.45
N GLY A 103 8.59 2.39 -4.36
CA GLY A 103 8.44 3.56 -3.51
C GLY A 103 7.38 4.57 -3.96
N GLY A 104 6.91 4.47 -5.22
CA GLY A 104 5.86 5.32 -5.76
C GLY A 104 4.61 4.55 -6.21
N VAL A 105 4.45 3.31 -5.77
CA VAL A 105 3.32 2.47 -6.18
C VAL A 105 2.02 2.98 -5.57
N ALA A 106 1.06 3.30 -6.44
CA ALA A 106 -0.32 3.56 -6.06
C ALA A 106 -1.16 2.27 -6.16
N PRO A 107 -2.25 2.15 -5.38
CA PRO A 107 -3.10 0.96 -5.44
C PRO A 107 -4.02 0.91 -6.67
N PHE A 108 -4.02 1.95 -7.48
CA PHE A 108 -4.81 2.06 -8.72
C PHE A 108 -4.29 3.21 -9.61
N PRO A 109 -4.54 3.21 -10.92
CA PRO A 109 -5.06 2.09 -11.70
C PRO A 109 -3.99 1.02 -11.94
N LEU A 110 -4.36 -0.25 -11.81
CA LEU A 110 -3.46 -1.39 -11.97
C LEU A 110 -4.09 -2.43 -12.91
N PRO A 111 -4.09 -2.18 -14.24
CA PRO A 111 -4.80 -3.03 -15.19
C PRO A 111 -4.23 -4.45 -15.34
N ARG A 112 -2.99 -4.68 -14.88
CA ARG A 112 -2.33 -5.99 -14.98
C ARG A 112 -2.42 -6.81 -13.69
N ILE A 113 -3.05 -6.28 -12.65
CA ILE A 113 -3.21 -6.96 -11.37
C ILE A 113 -4.67 -7.32 -11.17
N ASP A 114 -4.96 -8.61 -11.02
CA ASP A 114 -6.32 -9.12 -10.87
C ASP A 114 -6.75 -9.24 -9.42
N GLN A 115 -5.80 -9.46 -8.51
CA GLN A 115 -6.08 -9.67 -7.09
C GLN A 115 -5.42 -8.60 -6.23
N VAL A 116 -6.22 -7.99 -5.38
CA VAL A 116 -5.76 -7.01 -4.39
C VAL A 116 -6.23 -7.47 -3.01
N PHE A 117 -5.32 -7.50 -2.06
CA PHE A 117 -5.61 -7.79 -0.66
C PHE A 117 -5.30 -6.57 0.20
N ILE A 118 -6.07 -6.39 1.26
CA ILE A 118 -5.85 -5.33 2.23
C ILE A 118 -5.81 -5.93 3.63
N ASP A 119 -4.80 -5.55 4.41
CA ASP A 119 -4.77 -5.95 5.81
C ASP A 119 -5.95 -5.34 6.56
N GLN A 120 -6.67 -6.19 7.27
CA GLN A 120 -7.91 -5.81 7.94
C GLN A 120 -7.74 -4.70 8.96
N THR A 121 -6.54 -4.54 9.55
CA THR A 121 -6.29 -3.48 10.55
C THR A 121 -6.37 -2.08 9.95
N LEU A 122 -6.14 -1.92 8.65
CA LEU A 122 -6.30 -0.63 7.97
C LEU A 122 -7.73 -0.12 8.00
N LEU A 123 -8.71 -1.00 8.09
CA LEU A 123 -10.14 -0.63 8.08
C LEU A 123 -10.59 0.06 9.36
N ALA A 124 -9.81 -0.02 10.43
CA ALA A 124 -10.12 0.60 11.72
C ALA A 124 -9.81 2.10 11.76
N HIS A 125 -9.04 2.62 10.81
CA HIS A 125 -8.70 4.04 10.74
C HIS A 125 -9.82 4.87 10.13
N ALA A 126 -9.94 6.12 10.57
CA ALA A 126 -10.85 7.07 9.93
C ALA A 126 -10.34 7.51 8.57
N LEU A 127 -9.02 7.64 8.42
CA LEU A 127 -8.34 8.08 7.22
C LEU A 127 -7.03 7.33 7.07
N VAL A 128 -6.70 6.97 5.83
CA VAL A 128 -5.41 6.35 5.49
C VAL A 128 -4.73 7.15 4.39
N TRP A 129 -3.43 7.00 4.27
CA TRP A 129 -2.61 7.66 3.26
C TRP A 129 -1.99 6.61 2.34
N ILE A 130 -2.24 6.74 1.05
CA ILE A 130 -1.71 5.84 0.02
C ILE A 130 -0.64 6.53 -0.81
N GLY A 131 0.26 5.74 -1.39
CA GLY A 131 1.15 6.24 -2.43
C GLY A 131 0.35 6.70 -3.64
N ALA A 132 0.75 7.79 -4.26
CA ALA A 132 0.00 8.42 -5.34
C ALA A 132 0.81 8.55 -6.64
N GLY A 133 1.71 7.62 -6.90
CA GLY A 133 2.43 7.53 -8.17
C GLY A 133 3.88 8.00 -8.13
N SER A 134 4.34 8.61 -7.05
CA SER A 134 5.73 8.99 -6.81
C SER A 134 6.09 8.91 -5.34
N PRO A 135 7.39 8.89 -4.99
CA PRO A 135 7.80 8.87 -3.58
C PRO A 135 7.44 10.14 -2.79
N THR A 136 7.07 11.23 -3.48
CA THR A 136 6.75 12.52 -2.85
C THR A 136 5.26 12.87 -2.88
N HIS A 137 4.43 12.00 -3.43
CA HIS A 137 2.99 12.26 -3.55
C HIS A 137 2.19 11.19 -2.80
N LEU A 138 1.30 11.64 -1.94
CA LEU A 138 0.38 10.79 -1.18
C LEU A 138 -1.05 11.24 -1.44
N ALA A 139 -1.99 10.35 -1.21
CA ALA A 139 -3.40 10.68 -1.20
C ALA A 139 -4.06 10.18 0.08
N ALA A 140 -4.86 11.04 0.70
CA ALA A 140 -5.64 10.70 1.88
C ALA A 140 -7.06 10.32 1.47
N LEU A 141 -7.55 9.20 1.97
CA LEU A 141 -8.92 8.76 1.74
C LEU A 141 -9.39 7.86 2.88
N ARG A 142 -10.70 7.67 2.96
CA ARG A 142 -11.27 6.71 3.91
C ARG A 142 -10.98 5.28 3.48
N PRO A 143 -10.76 4.35 4.43
CA PRO A 143 -10.53 2.94 4.10
C PRO A 143 -11.63 2.31 3.22
N ALA A 144 -12.89 2.67 3.43
CA ALA A 144 -13.99 2.19 2.60
C ALA A 144 -13.85 2.61 1.13
N GLU A 145 -13.37 3.84 0.87
CA GLU A 145 -13.06 4.30 -0.49
C GLU A 145 -11.89 3.51 -1.09
N LEU A 146 -10.85 3.29 -0.31
CA LEU A 146 -9.70 2.48 -0.76
C LEU A 146 -10.15 1.08 -1.20
N VAL A 147 -10.99 0.42 -0.41
CA VAL A 147 -11.54 -0.90 -0.75
C VAL A 147 -12.39 -0.82 -2.01
N ARG A 148 -13.29 0.17 -2.11
CA ARG A 148 -14.15 0.34 -3.29
C ARG A 148 -13.35 0.54 -4.57
N LEU A 149 -12.34 1.41 -4.52
CA LEU A 149 -11.57 1.80 -5.71
C LEU A 149 -10.57 0.74 -6.14
N SER A 150 -9.98 0.01 -5.19
CA SER A 150 -8.98 -1.02 -5.47
C SER A 150 -9.57 -2.40 -5.69
N GLY A 151 -10.79 -2.64 -5.25
CA GLY A 151 -11.38 -3.97 -5.22
C GLY A 151 -10.72 -4.89 -4.21
N ALA A 152 -10.05 -4.34 -3.21
CA ALA A 152 -9.27 -5.11 -2.24
C ALA A 152 -10.15 -6.00 -1.37
N ARG A 153 -9.69 -7.22 -1.13
CA ARG A 153 -10.30 -8.18 -0.20
C ARG A 153 -9.58 -8.10 1.15
N PRO A 154 -10.31 -7.79 2.24
CA PRO A 154 -9.71 -7.75 3.58
C PRO A 154 -9.31 -9.13 4.08
N LEU A 155 -8.16 -9.20 4.74
CA LEU A 155 -7.68 -10.39 5.42
C LEU A 155 -6.58 -10.01 6.43
N ASP A 156 -6.14 -10.99 7.23
CA ASP A 156 -4.92 -10.85 8.00
C ASP A 156 -3.72 -11.11 7.08
N ALA A 157 -2.98 -10.05 6.75
CA ALA A 157 -1.91 -10.08 5.76
C ALA A 157 -0.51 -9.91 6.36
N VAL A 158 -0.40 -9.69 7.66
CA VAL A 158 0.84 -9.30 8.31
C VAL A 158 1.45 -10.42 9.12
N GLN A 159 2.78 -10.36 9.28
CA GLN A 159 3.49 -11.22 10.21
C GLN A 159 3.07 -10.91 11.64
N GLU A 160 3.00 -11.96 12.46
CA GLU A 160 2.81 -11.79 13.90
C GLU A 160 3.95 -10.94 14.47
N PRO A 161 3.68 -10.03 15.43
CA PRO A 161 4.73 -9.30 16.12
C PRO A 161 5.67 -10.30 16.78
N GLU A 162 6.99 -10.13 16.63
CA GLU A 162 7.95 -10.93 17.37
C GLU A 162 7.74 -10.65 18.86
N TYR A 163 7.22 -11.64 19.56
CA TYR A 163 7.11 -11.61 21.01
C TYR A 163 8.50 -11.89 21.57
N HIS A 164 9.24 -10.85 21.88
CA HIS A 164 10.43 -11.01 22.70
C HIS A 164 9.94 -11.44 24.08
N SER A 165 10.01 -12.76 24.35
CA SER A 165 9.84 -13.27 25.68
C SER A 165 10.90 -12.62 26.55
N VAL A 166 10.48 -11.74 27.46
CA VAL A 166 11.32 -11.23 28.51
C VAL A 166 11.79 -12.44 29.30
N PRO A 167 13.11 -12.67 29.46
CA PRO A 167 13.59 -13.77 30.29
C PRO A 167 12.97 -13.59 31.68
N ARG A 168 12.27 -14.60 32.15
CA ARG A 168 11.85 -14.63 33.56
C ARG A 168 13.15 -14.69 34.36
N GLY A 169 13.45 -13.60 35.04
CA GLY A 169 14.51 -13.59 36.01
C GLY A 169 14.21 -14.64 37.05
N ASP A 170 15.06 -15.64 37.16
CA ASP A 170 15.04 -16.57 38.27
C ASP A 170 15.38 -15.78 39.52
N THR A 171 14.46 -15.77 40.46
CA THR A 171 14.70 -15.37 41.88
C THR A 171 15.13 -16.57 42.65
#